data_93ab4cb691cf7027cf40f352eab72ede
#
_entry.id   93ab4cb691cf7027cf40f352eab72ede
#
_cell.length_a   1.000
_cell.length_b   1.000
_cell.length_c   1.000
_cell.angle_alpha   90.00
_cell.angle_beta   90.00
_cell.angle_gamma   90.00
#
_symmetry.space_group_name_H-M   'P 1'
#
loop_
_entity.id
_entity.type
_entity.pdbx_description
1 polymer ?
#
loop_
_entity_poly.entity_id
_entity_poly.type
_entity_poly.pdbx_seq_one_letter_code
_entity_poly.pdbx_strand_id
1 'polypeptide(L)'
;MKSVIIIALLWCAIPRAVLAQDEDSLRIDVKGFVDTYHAMRVERPNDWMSSRSRVRGEVTLEKGHAGAFVSANLIYNAILKDRTGFQLREAYAYYSDDHWDVRAGRQIITWGVADALRLTDIISPMDYTEFLAQDYDDIRIPVGGLRLRYSREKWNLEAVAIPVSSFFDLPTDDRNPWSIGPVPIGDEPKHRLYNMEYGGRLSFFLSGIDFSFSALHTWNKQPVLCNGVGEYHRMTMLGADMSVPVGKFVVRGEVAEYLDELQTGGSRAASTNALLGLDWYAGNDWTLSAQYAHKYVALGEHRNTGLSTLRISKDLLHNTLALQTFAYIDVTNGGVFNRLSADYALNDQLHAILGYDLFHADSGMFAIYKKNSELWVKLKYSF
;
A
#
# COMPACT_ATOMS: atom_id res chain seq x y z
N MET A 1 -32.48 1.53 -3.34
CA MET A 1 -31.81 1.87 -2.07
C MET A 1 -32.25 1.02 -0.85
N LYS A 2 -33.50 0.62 -0.72
CA LYS A 2 -33.96 -0.17 0.45
C LYS A 2 -33.51 -1.65 0.48
N SER A 3 -33.22 -2.25 -0.68
CA SER A 3 -32.90 -3.70 -0.77
C SER A 3 -31.43 -4.06 -0.47
N VAL A 4 -30.48 -3.13 -0.62
CA VAL A 4 -29.04 -3.38 -0.38
C VAL A 4 -28.71 -3.36 1.11
N ILE A 5 -29.42 -2.55 1.90
CA ILE A 5 -29.23 -2.42 3.35
C ILE A 5 -29.69 -3.69 4.10
N ILE A 6 -30.71 -4.38 3.56
CA ILE A 6 -31.29 -5.58 4.21
C ILE A 6 -30.36 -6.81 4.05
N ILE A 7 -29.58 -6.90 2.97
CA ILE A 7 -28.66 -8.04 2.74
C ILE A 7 -27.42 -7.92 3.66
N ALA A 8 -26.94 -6.72 3.98
CA ALA A 8 -25.82 -6.51 4.89
C ALA A 8 -26.15 -6.87 6.35
N LEU A 9 -27.41 -6.70 6.76
CA LEU A 9 -27.85 -6.99 8.14
C LEU A 9 -28.07 -8.48 8.44
N LEU A 10 -28.27 -9.33 7.42
CA LEU A 10 -28.49 -10.77 7.59
C LEU A 10 -27.19 -11.58 7.76
N TRP A 11 -26.02 -11.01 7.46
CA TRP A 11 -24.71 -11.68 7.63
C TRP A 11 -24.06 -11.46 9.00
N CYS A 12 -24.58 -10.54 9.82
CA CYS A 12 -24.01 -10.22 11.14
C CYS A 12 -24.26 -11.29 12.23
N ALA A 13 -24.89 -12.42 11.91
CA ALA A 13 -25.27 -13.44 12.88
C ALA A 13 -24.64 -14.83 12.61
N ILE A 14 -23.42 -14.90 12.06
CA ILE A 14 -22.71 -16.17 12.01
C ILE A 14 -22.00 -16.35 13.36
N PRO A 15 -22.45 -17.29 14.23
CA PRO A 15 -21.74 -17.55 15.47
C PRO A 15 -20.36 -18.11 15.14
N ARG A 16 -19.31 -17.59 15.79
CA ARG A 16 -18.00 -18.22 15.81
C ARG A 16 -18.15 -19.63 16.39
N ALA A 17 -18.27 -20.64 15.56
CA ALA A 17 -18.18 -22.02 15.97
C ALA A 17 -16.71 -22.34 16.27
N VAL A 18 -16.31 -22.13 17.51
CA VAL A 18 -15.07 -22.72 18.04
C VAL A 18 -15.38 -24.18 18.26
N LEU A 19 -15.13 -25.01 17.24
CA LEU A 19 -15.13 -26.48 17.41
C LEU A 19 -13.80 -26.85 18.05
N ALA A 20 -13.87 -27.77 19.04
CA ALA A 20 -12.69 -28.29 19.73
C ALA A 20 -11.69 -28.88 18.73
N GLN A 21 -10.43 -28.50 18.87
CA GLN A 21 -9.35 -28.74 17.91
C GLN A 21 -8.77 -30.14 18.07
N ASP A 22 -9.04 -31.01 17.08
CA ASP A 22 -8.09 -32.01 16.62
C ASP A 22 -7.14 -31.28 15.63
N GLU A 23 -5.82 -31.44 15.74
CA GLU A 23 -4.81 -30.85 14.85
C GLU A 23 -5.04 -31.21 13.36
N ASP A 24 -5.84 -32.20 13.09
CA ASP A 24 -6.17 -32.73 11.75
C ASP A 24 -7.54 -32.23 11.21
N SER A 25 -8.25 -31.38 11.96
CA SER A 25 -9.55 -30.84 11.54
C SER A 25 -9.39 -29.61 10.66
N LEU A 26 -10.26 -29.46 9.63
CA LEU A 26 -10.33 -28.26 8.82
C LEU A 26 -10.79 -27.07 9.69
N ARG A 27 -9.94 -26.06 9.81
CA ARG A 27 -10.25 -24.78 10.45
C ARG A 27 -10.69 -23.77 9.39
N ILE A 28 -11.80 -23.08 9.65
CA ILE A 28 -12.31 -22.00 8.82
C ILE A 28 -12.37 -20.74 9.68
N ASP A 29 -11.63 -19.71 9.27
CA ASP A 29 -11.69 -18.37 9.88
C ASP A 29 -12.29 -17.40 8.88
N VAL A 30 -13.33 -16.67 9.31
CA VAL A 30 -14.02 -15.67 8.47
C VAL A 30 -13.97 -14.34 9.18
N LYS A 31 -13.41 -13.35 8.51
CA LYS A 31 -13.31 -11.97 8.97
C LYS A 31 -13.79 -11.03 7.89
N GLY A 32 -14.07 -9.80 8.29
CA GLY A 32 -14.44 -8.80 7.31
C GLY A 32 -14.82 -7.48 7.93
N PHE A 33 -15.21 -6.57 7.05
CA PHE A 33 -15.75 -5.30 7.48
C PHE A 33 -16.72 -4.73 6.43
N VAL A 34 -17.55 -3.83 6.91
CA VAL A 34 -18.36 -2.93 6.08
C VAL A 34 -17.89 -1.53 6.35
N ASP A 35 -17.54 -0.78 5.32
CA ASP A 35 -17.22 0.63 5.46
C ASP A 35 -17.98 1.51 4.47
N THR A 36 -18.14 2.78 4.84
CA THR A 36 -18.59 3.83 3.93
C THR A 36 -17.65 5.02 4.08
N TYR A 37 -17.24 5.58 2.94
CA TYR A 37 -16.30 6.71 2.87
C TYR A 37 -16.89 7.79 1.97
N HIS A 38 -16.96 9.00 2.50
CA HIS A 38 -17.50 10.17 1.79
C HIS A 38 -16.54 11.34 1.98
N ALA A 39 -16.12 11.95 0.88
CA ALA A 39 -15.21 13.09 0.87
C ALA A 39 -15.76 14.20 -0.01
N MET A 40 -15.64 15.44 0.45
CA MET A 40 -16.08 16.62 -0.25
C MET A 40 -14.95 17.64 -0.33
N ARG A 41 -14.71 18.17 -1.50
CA ARG A 41 -13.74 19.23 -1.76
C ARG A 41 -14.10 20.47 -0.95
N VAL A 42 -13.14 21.07 -0.27
CA VAL A 42 -13.34 22.30 0.54
C VAL A 42 -13.30 23.53 -0.34
N GLU A 43 -12.46 23.50 -1.38
CA GLU A 43 -12.38 24.58 -2.35
C GLU A 43 -13.48 24.48 -3.43
N ARG A 44 -13.75 25.56 -4.15
CA ARG A 44 -14.69 25.53 -5.27
C ARG A 44 -14.19 24.57 -6.38
N PRO A 45 -15.06 23.72 -6.96
CA PRO A 45 -16.53 23.82 -6.98
C PRO A 45 -17.28 23.19 -5.79
N ASN A 46 -16.62 22.70 -4.73
CA ASN A 46 -17.25 22.04 -3.56
C ASN A 46 -18.02 20.78 -3.96
N ASP A 47 -17.43 19.99 -4.84
CA ASP A 47 -17.97 18.74 -5.37
C ASP A 47 -17.56 17.52 -4.52
N TRP A 48 -18.22 16.41 -4.76
CA TRP A 48 -17.84 15.14 -4.14
C TRP A 48 -16.54 14.62 -4.74
N MET A 49 -15.53 14.38 -3.90
CA MET A 49 -14.26 13.79 -4.25
C MET A 49 -14.30 12.28 -4.21
N SER A 50 -15.01 11.72 -3.24
CA SER A 50 -15.26 10.28 -3.12
C SER A 50 -16.62 10.04 -2.46
N SER A 51 -17.32 8.99 -2.87
CA SER A 51 -18.54 8.51 -2.21
C SER A 51 -18.69 7.01 -2.51
N ARG A 52 -18.26 6.17 -1.56
CA ARG A 52 -18.28 4.72 -1.73
C ARG A 52 -18.74 4.01 -0.47
N SER A 53 -19.29 2.82 -0.67
CA SER A 53 -19.53 1.84 0.39
C SER A 53 -18.92 0.51 -0.04
N ARG A 54 -18.31 -0.21 0.91
CA ARG A 54 -17.58 -1.43 0.63
C ARG A 54 -17.89 -2.49 1.69
N VAL A 55 -18.03 -3.72 1.24
CA VAL A 55 -17.98 -4.91 2.10
C VAL A 55 -16.74 -5.68 1.72
N ARG A 56 -15.86 -5.96 2.67
CA ARG A 56 -14.74 -6.89 2.52
C ARG A 56 -15.02 -8.16 3.28
N GLY A 57 -14.87 -9.30 2.61
CA GLY A 57 -14.86 -10.62 3.23
C GLY A 57 -13.51 -11.28 3.03
N GLU A 58 -13.00 -11.91 4.09
CA GLU A 58 -11.76 -12.65 4.12
C GLU A 58 -12.02 -14.03 4.71
N VAL A 59 -11.58 -15.06 4.01
CA VAL A 59 -11.75 -16.46 4.42
C VAL A 59 -10.40 -17.15 4.43
N THR A 60 -10.02 -17.69 5.56
CA THR A 60 -8.85 -18.57 5.70
C THR A 60 -9.34 -19.99 5.94
N LEU A 61 -8.88 -20.91 5.11
CA LEU A 61 -9.05 -22.35 5.25
C LEU A 61 -7.71 -22.95 5.62
N GLU A 62 -7.65 -23.75 6.69
CA GLU A 62 -6.40 -24.30 7.19
C GLU A 62 -6.60 -25.76 7.64
N LYS A 63 -5.70 -26.63 7.22
CA LYS A 63 -5.63 -28.02 7.68
C LYS A 63 -4.16 -28.44 7.82
N GLY A 64 -3.71 -28.68 9.05
CA GLY A 64 -2.31 -28.94 9.36
C GLY A 64 -1.42 -27.78 8.86
N HIS A 65 -0.44 -28.09 8.02
CA HIS A 65 0.50 -27.10 7.46
C HIS A 65 0.02 -26.43 6.17
N ALA A 66 -1.10 -26.85 5.60
CA ALA A 66 -1.59 -26.34 4.32
C ALA A 66 -2.87 -25.53 4.51
N GLY A 67 -3.05 -24.50 3.66
CA GLY A 67 -4.25 -23.70 3.70
C GLY A 67 -4.49 -22.92 2.40
N ALA A 68 -5.57 -22.16 2.44
CA ALA A 68 -5.93 -21.20 1.39
C ALA A 68 -6.49 -19.93 2.01
N PHE A 69 -6.20 -18.81 1.38
CA PHE A 69 -6.73 -17.51 1.78
C PHE A 69 -7.41 -16.84 0.59
N VAL A 70 -8.57 -16.25 0.84
CA VAL A 70 -9.30 -15.45 -0.14
C VAL A 70 -9.77 -14.17 0.52
N SER A 71 -9.48 -13.03 -0.10
CA SER A 71 -9.99 -11.71 0.28
C SER A 71 -10.65 -11.05 -0.93
N ALA A 72 -11.88 -10.57 -0.76
CA ALA A 72 -12.65 -9.94 -1.82
C ALA A 72 -13.46 -8.74 -1.31
N ASN A 73 -13.65 -7.77 -2.19
CA ASN A 73 -14.49 -6.60 -1.96
C ASN A 73 -15.74 -6.67 -2.80
N LEU A 74 -16.85 -6.20 -2.26
CA LEU A 74 -18.01 -5.74 -2.99
C LEU A 74 -18.12 -4.23 -2.79
N ILE A 75 -18.00 -3.45 -3.86
CA ILE A 75 -17.90 -1.99 -3.82
C ILE A 75 -19.11 -1.38 -4.54
N TYR A 76 -19.71 -0.39 -3.90
CA TYR A 76 -20.57 0.58 -4.56
C TYR A 76 -19.87 1.94 -4.55
N ASN A 77 -19.59 2.50 -5.74
CA ASN A 77 -18.97 3.81 -5.88
C ASN A 77 -19.94 4.74 -6.66
N ALA A 78 -20.38 5.81 -6.01
CA ALA A 78 -21.34 6.73 -6.59
C ALA A 78 -20.71 7.72 -7.59
N ILE A 79 -19.39 7.97 -7.47
CA ILE A 79 -18.61 8.88 -8.33
C ILE A 79 -18.02 8.10 -9.49
N LEU A 80 -17.19 7.10 -9.19
CA LEU A 80 -16.52 6.23 -10.17
C LEU A 80 -17.37 4.96 -10.38
N LYS A 81 -18.42 5.05 -11.23
CA LYS A 81 -19.40 3.97 -11.40
C LYS A 81 -18.79 2.68 -11.96
N ASP A 82 -17.76 2.79 -12.75
CA ASP A 82 -16.96 1.68 -13.29
C ASP A 82 -16.17 0.92 -12.21
N ARG A 83 -15.96 1.52 -11.04
CA ARG A 83 -15.40 0.87 -9.85
C ARG A 83 -16.48 0.19 -8.97
N THR A 84 -17.73 0.23 -9.36
CA THR A 84 -18.82 -0.51 -8.68
C THR A 84 -18.81 -1.96 -9.11
N GLY A 85 -18.75 -2.89 -8.15
CA GLY A 85 -18.82 -4.33 -8.45
C GLY A 85 -17.98 -5.18 -7.49
N PHE A 86 -17.76 -6.42 -7.92
CA PHE A 86 -16.93 -7.38 -7.21
C PHE A 86 -15.46 -7.22 -7.60
N GLN A 87 -14.58 -7.20 -6.60
CA GLN A 87 -13.13 -7.13 -6.76
C GLN A 87 -12.46 -8.24 -5.95
N LEU A 88 -11.85 -9.20 -6.64
CA LEU A 88 -10.98 -10.18 -5.99
C LEU A 88 -9.68 -9.49 -5.58
N ARG A 89 -9.42 -9.38 -4.28
CA ARG A 89 -8.20 -8.78 -3.76
C ARG A 89 -7.07 -9.81 -3.73
N GLU A 90 -7.19 -10.83 -2.91
CA GLU A 90 -6.19 -11.89 -2.81
C GLU A 90 -6.85 -13.27 -2.91
N ALA A 91 -6.14 -14.21 -3.50
CA ALA A 91 -6.53 -15.62 -3.54
C ALA A 91 -5.29 -16.48 -3.75
N TYR A 92 -4.84 -17.16 -2.70
CA TYR A 92 -3.67 -18.02 -2.77
C TYR A 92 -3.81 -19.25 -1.88
N ALA A 93 -3.15 -20.33 -2.29
CA ALA A 93 -2.89 -21.48 -1.44
C ALA A 93 -1.53 -21.29 -0.75
N TYR A 94 -1.39 -21.85 0.43
CA TYR A 94 -0.14 -21.81 1.17
C TYR A 94 0.18 -23.13 1.87
N TYR A 95 1.46 -23.34 2.11
CA TYR A 95 2.02 -24.34 3.00
C TYR A 95 2.99 -23.65 3.94
N SER A 96 2.88 -23.91 5.25
CA SER A 96 3.75 -23.32 6.26
C SER A 96 4.10 -24.33 7.32
N ASP A 97 5.39 -24.55 7.54
CA ASP A 97 5.93 -25.34 8.64
C ASP A 97 7.01 -24.53 9.40
N ASP A 98 7.78 -25.19 10.27
CA ASP A 98 8.80 -24.54 11.09
C ASP A 98 9.86 -23.79 10.27
N HIS A 99 10.06 -24.16 9.02
CA HIS A 99 11.13 -23.64 8.17
C HIS A 99 10.64 -23.04 6.86
N TRP A 100 9.57 -23.58 6.29
CA TRP A 100 9.10 -23.22 4.97
C TRP A 100 7.77 -22.47 5.05
N ASP A 101 7.66 -21.36 4.30
CA ASP A 101 6.40 -20.70 3.95
C ASP A 101 6.36 -20.58 2.43
N VAL A 102 5.41 -21.27 1.82
CA VAL A 102 5.21 -21.29 0.37
C VAL A 102 3.82 -20.73 0.07
N ARG A 103 3.71 -19.76 -0.80
CA ARG A 103 2.43 -19.21 -1.24
C ARG A 103 2.34 -19.16 -2.75
N ALA A 104 1.25 -19.64 -3.32
CA ALA A 104 1.00 -19.67 -4.75
C ALA A 104 -0.38 -19.07 -5.05
N GLY A 105 -0.44 -18.05 -5.90
CA GLY A 105 -1.67 -17.37 -6.29
C GLY A 105 -1.54 -15.85 -6.29
N ARG A 106 -2.70 -15.19 -6.24
CA ARG A 106 -2.82 -13.72 -6.22
C ARG A 106 -2.61 -13.21 -4.80
N GLN A 107 -1.52 -12.48 -4.56
CA GLN A 107 -1.09 -12.05 -3.23
C GLN A 107 -0.41 -10.68 -3.24
N ILE A 108 -0.44 -9.98 -2.12
CA ILE A 108 0.34 -8.78 -1.89
C ILE A 108 1.70 -9.19 -1.33
N ILE A 109 2.79 -8.72 -1.95
CA ILE A 109 4.17 -8.95 -1.51
C ILE A 109 4.80 -7.60 -1.20
N THR A 110 5.32 -7.46 0.02
CA THR A 110 5.95 -6.22 0.52
C THR A 110 7.38 -6.49 0.97
N TRP A 111 8.31 -5.62 0.57
CA TRP A 111 9.69 -5.60 1.01
C TRP A 111 10.04 -4.22 1.59
N GLY A 112 11.21 -4.11 2.22
CA GLY A 112 11.67 -2.85 2.81
C GLY A 112 11.15 -2.56 4.22
N VAL A 113 11.59 -1.45 4.78
CA VAL A 113 11.28 -0.99 6.15
C VAL A 113 10.73 0.44 6.18
N ALA A 114 10.67 1.12 5.02
CA ALA A 114 10.11 2.47 4.89
C ALA A 114 8.59 2.47 5.14
N ASP A 115 8.10 3.54 5.78
CA ASP A 115 6.68 3.76 6.01
C ASP A 115 6.13 4.75 4.98
N ALA A 116 5.17 4.31 4.18
CA ALA A 116 4.52 5.07 3.13
C ALA A 116 5.45 5.58 1.99
N LEU A 117 6.75 5.27 2.02
CA LEU A 117 7.70 5.45 0.92
C LEU A 117 8.09 4.09 0.36
N ARG A 118 8.48 4.04 -0.91
CA ARG A 118 8.71 2.77 -1.60
C ARG A 118 10.04 2.82 -2.34
N LEU A 119 11.07 2.26 -1.72
CA LEU A 119 12.39 2.14 -2.33
C LEU A 119 12.66 0.69 -2.77
N THR A 120 12.59 -0.26 -1.84
CA THR A 120 12.73 -1.71 -2.16
C THR A 120 11.38 -2.40 -2.28
N ASP A 121 10.28 -1.79 -1.77
CA ASP A 121 8.92 -2.30 -1.82
C ASP A 121 8.21 -1.96 -3.14
N ILE A 122 8.67 -2.56 -4.24
CA ILE A 122 8.18 -2.24 -5.59
C ILE A 122 7.45 -3.40 -6.29
N ILE A 123 7.29 -4.56 -5.64
CA ILE A 123 6.65 -5.75 -6.22
C ILE A 123 5.16 -5.51 -6.47
N SER A 124 4.40 -5.17 -5.41
CA SER A 124 2.97 -4.89 -5.51
C SER A 124 2.75 -3.42 -5.85
N PRO A 125 2.18 -3.09 -7.02
CA PRO A 125 1.90 -1.70 -7.39
C PRO A 125 0.78 -1.09 -6.56
N MET A 126 0.41 0.17 -6.84
CA MET A 126 -0.57 0.93 -6.08
C MET A 126 -1.74 1.37 -6.96
N ASP A 127 -2.93 1.41 -6.38
CA ASP A 127 -4.12 2.05 -6.96
C ASP A 127 -4.16 3.53 -6.53
N TYR A 128 -3.76 4.41 -7.43
CA TYR A 128 -3.81 5.86 -7.23
C TYR A 128 -5.03 6.53 -7.87
N THR A 129 -6.10 5.78 -8.14
CA THR A 129 -7.33 6.34 -8.71
C THR A 129 -8.00 7.39 -7.83
N GLU A 130 -7.84 7.32 -6.52
CA GLU A 130 -8.19 8.37 -5.56
C GLU A 130 -6.93 8.98 -4.91
N PHE A 131 -5.80 8.93 -5.62
CA PHE A 131 -4.47 9.39 -5.20
C PHE A 131 -4.12 8.93 -3.78
N LEU A 132 -3.88 9.85 -2.84
CA LEU A 132 -3.52 9.56 -1.44
C LEU A 132 -4.72 9.61 -0.48
N ALA A 133 -5.94 9.75 -0.99
CA ALA A 133 -7.18 9.85 -0.20
C ALA A 133 -7.65 8.51 0.39
N GLN A 134 -6.96 7.41 0.11
CA GLN A 134 -7.25 6.07 0.63
C GLN A 134 -6.25 5.66 1.72
N ASP A 135 -6.61 4.64 2.48
CA ASP A 135 -5.68 4.03 3.43
C ASP A 135 -4.53 3.37 2.67
N TYR A 136 -3.29 3.66 3.05
CA TYR A 136 -2.08 3.24 2.32
C TYR A 136 -2.00 1.73 2.08
N ASP A 137 -2.38 0.91 3.05
CA ASP A 137 -2.35 -0.56 2.90
C ASP A 137 -3.46 -1.09 1.99
N ASP A 138 -4.54 -0.34 1.83
CA ASP A 138 -5.67 -0.75 0.99
C ASP A 138 -5.42 -0.53 -0.50
N ILE A 139 -4.56 0.43 -0.86
CA ILE A 139 -4.27 0.76 -2.26
C ILE A 139 -3.25 -0.16 -2.92
N ARG A 140 -2.68 -1.14 -2.20
CA ARG A 140 -1.78 -2.12 -2.81
C ARG A 140 -2.52 -3.06 -3.75
N ILE A 141 -2.04 -3.17 -4.98
CA ILE A 141 -2.56 -4.10 -5.99
C ILE A 141 -1.79 -5.42 -5.89
N PRO A 142 -2.48 -6.55 -5.69
CA PRO A 142 -1.83 -7.85 -5.61
C PRO A 142 -1.27 -8.31 -6.95
N VAL A 143 -0.22 -9.14 -6.91
CA VAL A 143 0.40 -9.79 -8.06
C VAL A 143 0.12 -11.29 -8.04
N GLY A 144 0.10 -11.93 -9.22
CA GLY A 144 -0.06 -13.39 -9.34
C GLY A 144 1.28 -14.08 -9.43
N GLY A 145 1.63 -14.90 -8.42
CA GLY A 145 2.94 -15.55 -8.42
C GLY A 145 3.14 -16.56 -7.31
N LEU A 146 4.37 -17.05 -7.25
CA LEU A 146 4.90 -17.94 -6.22
C LEU A 146 5.82 -17.15 -5.31
N ARG A 147 5.63 -17.29 -4.00
CA ARG A 147 6.54 -16.83 -2.96
C ARG A 147 7.02 -18.04 -2.17
N LEU A 148 8.32 -18.21 -2.05
CA LEU A 148 8.97 -19.26 -1.31
C LEU A 148 9.85 -18.61 -0.26
N ARG A 149 9.65 -18.93 1.03
CA ARG A 149 10.50 -18.48 2.12
C ARG A 149 11.03 -19.66 2.92
N TYR A 150 12.32 -19.65 3.17
CA TYR A 150 12.99 -20.57 4.08
C TYR A 150 13.53 -19.78 5.27
N SER A 151 13.13 -20.16 6.49
CA SER A 151 13.42 -19.44 7.72
C SER A 151 14.27 -20.25 8.69
N ARG A 152 15.19 -19.57 9.34
CA ARG A 152 15.98 -20.03 10.48
C ARG A 152 15.92 -18.99 11.60
N GLU A 153 16.41 -19.35 12.77
CA GLU A 153 16.35 -18.51 13.97
C GLU A 153 16.83 -17.06 13.74
N LYS A 154 17.91 -16.88 12.97
CA LYS A 154 18.57 -15.58 12.77
C LYS A 154 18.52 -15.04 11.35
N TRP A 155 17.94 -15.77 10.42
CA TRP A 155 17.86 -15.33 9.02
C TRP A 155 16.72 -16.03 8.25
N ASN A 156 16.25 -15.39 7.20
CA ASN A 156 15.42 -16.02 6.20
C ASN A 156 15.88 -15.70 4.79
N LEU A 157 15.57 -16.59 3.87
CA LEU A 157 15.74 -16.40 2.44
C LEU A 157 14.35 -16.47 1.80
N GLU A 158 13.98 -15.43 1.08
CA GLU A 158 12.74 -15.38 0.29
C GLU A 158 13.07 -15.33 -1.19
N ALA A 159 12.33 -16.08 -2.00
CA ALA A 159 12.37 -16.03 -3.47
C ALA A 159 10.96 -15.79 -4.00
N VAL A 160 10.86 -14.99 -5.05
CA VAL A 160 9.59 -14.67 -5.72
C VAL A 160 9.69 -14.92 -7.22
N ALA A 161 8.60 -15.43 -7.80
CA ALA A 161 8.43 -15.59 -9.25
C ALA A 161 7.02 -15.15 -9.62
N ILE A 162 6.89 -14.12 -10.46
CA ILE A 162 5.63 -13.42 -10.75
C ILE A 162 5.37 -13.46 -12.25
N PRO A 163 4.72 -14.51 -12.77
CA PRO A 163 4.35 -14.62 -14.18
C PRO A 163 3.19 -13.70 -14.56
N VAL A 164 2.39 -13.24 -13.57
CA VAL A 164 1.25 -12.35 -13.77
C VAL A 164 1.54 -11.05 -13.03
N SER A 165 2.19 -10.12 -13.72
CA SER A 165 2.51 -8.78 -13.22
C SER A 165 1.25 -7.93 -13.10
N SER A 166 1.26 -7.00 -12.16
CA SER A 166 0.28 -5.93 -12.06
C SER A 166 1.01 -4.59 -12.15
N PHE A 167 0.29 -3.55 -12.55
CA PHE A 167 0.81 -2.19 -12.73
C PHE A 167 -0.03 -1.19 -11.95
N PHE A 168 0.43 0.08 -11.87
CA PHE A 168 -0.29 1.13 -11.15
C PHE A 168 -1.60 1.47 -11.86
N ASP A 169 -2.67 1.60 -11.09
CA ASP A 169 -3.90 2.23 -11.53
C ASP A 169 -3.79 3.75 -11.32
N LEU A 170 -3.89 4.52 -12.40
CA LEU A 170 -3.76 5.98 -12.40
C LEU A 170 -5.12 6.65 -12.70
N PRO A 171 -5.39 7.84 -12.13
CA PRO A 171 -6.63 8.59 -12.37
C PRO A 171 -6.58 9.33 -13.71
N THR A 172 -6.66 8.60 -14.82
CA THR A 172 -6.60 9.15 -16.19
C THR A 172 -7.96 9.46 -16.80
N ASP A 173 -9.07 9.08 -16.16
CA ASP A 173 -10.44 9.41 -16.60
C ASP A 173 -10.81 10.84 -16.17
N ASP A 174 -11.21 11.68 -17.11
CA ASP A 174 -11.59 13.08 -16.86
C ASP A 174 -12.79 13.24 -15.90
N ARG A 175 -13.61 12.19 -15.73
CA ARG A 175 -14.72 12.17 -14.77
C ARG A 175 -14.26 11.95 -13.34
N ASN A 176 -13.02 11.52 -13.15
CA ASN A 176 -12.45 11.29 -11.84
C ASN A 176 -12.05 12.64 -11.22
N PRO A 177 -12.53 13.00 -10.01
CA PRO A 177 -12.11 14.24 -9.31
C PRO A 177 -10.60 14.33 -9.07
N TRP A 178 -9.89 13.20 -9.09
CA TRP A 178 -8.44 13.07 -8.94
C TRP A 178 -7.70 13.02 -10.28
N SER A 179 -8.39 13.27 -11.41
CA SER A 179 -7.78 13.10 -12.73
C SER A 179 -6.51 13.93 -12.91
N ILE A 180 -5.50 13.27 -13.47
CA ILE A 180 -4.27 13.90 -13.96
C ILE A 180 -4.38 14.34 -15.44
N GLY A 181 -5.58 14.18 -16.01
CA GLY A 181 -5.87 14.39 -17.43
C GLY A 181 -5.72 13.09 -18.24
N PRO A 182 -6.20 13.12 -19.49
CA PRO A 182 -6.16 11.96 -20.39
C PRO A 182 -4.72 11.74 -20.89
N VAL A 183 -3.96 10.93 -20.18
CA VAL A 183 -2.63 10.49 -20.60
C VAL A 183 -2.77 9.16 -21.33
N PRO A 184 -2.42 9.05 -22.62
CA PRO A 184 -2.34 7.78 -23.30
C PRO A 184 -1.34 6.86 -22.61
N ILE A 185 -1.77 5.66 -22.22
CA ILE A 185 -0.90 4.63 -21.65
C ILE A 185 -0.78 3.52 -22.67
N GLY A 186 0.45 3.11 -22.97
CA GLY A 186 0.74 1.99 -23.84
C GLY A 186 0.29 0.65 -23.24
N ASP A 187 0.32 -0.38 -24.05
CA ASP A 187 -0.08 -1.73 -23.63
C ASP A 187 0.81 -2.24 -22.48
N GLU A 188 0.17 -2.78 -21.45
CA GLU A 188 0.89 -3.51 -20.41
C GLU A 188 1.62 -4.73 -20.98
N PRO A 189 2.78 -5.09 -20.41
CA PRO A 189 3.51 -6.30 -20.80
C PRO A 189 2.62 -7.55 -20.68
N LYS A 190 2.51 -8.32 -21.75
CA LYS A 190 1.68 -9.52 -21.80
C LYS A 190 2.13 -10.56 -20.78
N HIS A 191 1.19 -11.27 -20.16
CA HIS A 191 1.45 -12.37 -19.23
C HIS A 191 2.07 -13.57 -19.96
N ARG A 192 3.41 -13.58 -20.05
CA ARG A 192 4.21 -14.65 -20.66
C ARG A 192 5.43 -14.92 -19.79
N LEU A 193 5.94 -16.15 -19.78
CA LEU A 193 7.08 -16.52 -18.93
C LEU A 193 8.33 -15.64 -19.15
N TYR A 194 8.60 -15.18 -20.37
CA TYR A 194 9.73 -14.27 -20.62
C TYR A 194 9.51 -12.85 -20.08
N ASN A 195 8.25 -12.48 -19.74
CA ASN A 195 7.87 -11.23 -19.08
C ASN A 195 7.78 -11.38 -17.56
N MET A 196 8.01 -12.57 -17.03
CA MET A 196 7.96 -12.86 -15.60
C MET A 196 8.94 -11.96 -14.83
N GLU A 197 8.52 -11.52 -13.67
CA GLU A 197 9.38 -10.88 -12.67
C GLU A 197 9.90 -11.95 -11.72
N TYR A 198 11.11 -11.77 -11.22
CA TYR A 198 11.72 -12.68 -10.25
C TYR A 198 12.74 -11.98 -9.39
N GLY A 199 12.89 -12.47 -8.17
CA GLY A 199 13.86 -11.89 -7.25
C GLY A 199 14.01 -12.70 -5.99
N GLY A 200 14.87 -12.19 -5.10
CA GLY A 200 15.12 -12.78 -3.81
C GLY A 200 15.49 -11.73 -2.76
N ARG A 201 15.25 -12.08 -1.51
CA ARG A 201 15.60 -11.28 -0.34
C ARG A 201 16.20 -12.18 0.74
N LEU A 202 17.34 -11.78 1.26
CA LEU A 202 18.02 -12.42 2.40
C LEU A 202 17.95 -11.46 3.58
N SER A 203 17.28 -11.87 4.65
CA SER A 203 17.07 -11.05 5.85
C SER A 203 17.77 -11.69 7.06
N PHE A 204 18.34 -10.86 7.92
CA PHE A 204 19.01 -11.23 9.15
C PHE A 204 18.36 -10.55 10.35
N PHE A 205 18.14 -11.32 11.42
CA PHE A 205 17.53 -10.89 12.67
C PHE A 205 18.54 -11.12 13.79
N LEU A 206 19.32 -10.08 14.09
CA LEU A 206 20.36 -10.15 15.11
C LEU A 206 19.92 -9.37 16.36
N SER A 207 20.62 -9.61 17.47
CA SER A 207 20.33 -8.84 18.69
C SER A 207 20.60 -7.35 18.45
N GLY A 208 19.52 -6.54 18.43
CA GLY A 208 19.59 -5.08 18.29
C GLY A 208 19.68 -4.55 16.86
N ILE A 209 19.65 -5.40 15.83
CA ILE A 209 19.60 -4.96 14.44
C ILE A 209 18.95 -6.02 13.53
N ASP A 210 18.00 -5.60 12.73
CA ASP A 210 17.50 -6.35 11.60
C ASP A 210 17.98 -5.69 10.30
N PHE A 211 18.41 -6.49 9.33
CA PHE A 211 18.81 -5.96 8.02
C PHE A 211 18.58 -6.98 6.90
N SER A 212 18.44 -6.50 5.68
CA SER A 212 18.19 -7.36 4.52
C SER A 212 18.93 -6.86 3.28
N PHE A 213 19.17 -7.80 2.37
CA PHE A 213 19.59 -7.55 1.00
C PHE A 213 18.58 -8.13 0.05
N SER A 214 18.28 -7.42 -1.04
CA SER A 214 17.30 -7.84 -2.03
C SER A 214 17.77 -7.57 -3.45
N ALA A 215 17.34 -8.41 -4.37
CA ALA A 215 17.50 -8.20 -5.81
C ALA A 215 16.21 -8.60 -6.52
N LEU A 216 15.74 -7.75 -7.44
CA LEU A 216 14.48 -7.97 -8.17
C LEU A 216 14.64 -7.55 -9.62
N HIS A 217 14.42 -8.48 -10.55
CA HIS A 217 14.25 -8.17 -11.96
C HIS A 217 12.77 -7.97 -12.26
N THR A 218 12.37 -6.75 -12.64
CA THR A 218 11.00 -6.30 -12.67
C THR A 218 10.74 -5.31 -13.80
N TRP A 219 9.59 -4.65 -13.75
CA TRP A 219 9.17 -3.57 -14.64
C TRP A 219 9.05 -2.24 -13.85
N ASN A 220 9.24 -1.10 -14.53
CA ASN A 220 8.68 0.14 -14.03
C ASN A 220 7.19 -0.07 -13.83
N LYS A 221 6.72 -0.18 -12.57
CA LYS A 221 5.31 -0.47 -12.27
C LYS A 221 4.39 0.70 -12.58
N GLN A 222 4.88 1.92 -12.42
CA GLN A 222 4.22 3.14 -12.86
C GLN A 222 4.67 3.43 -14.30
N PRO A 223 3.74 3.66 -15.25
CA PRO A 223 4.12 4.03 -16.61
C PRO A 223 4.86 5.37 -16.62
N VAL A 224 5.92 5.45 -17.41
CA VAL A 224 6.77 6.64 -17.54
C VAL A 224 6.45 7.35 -18.84
N LEU A 225 6.24 8.67 -18.77
CA LEU A 225 5.85 9.47 -19.93
C LEU A 225 7.01 9.63 -20.93
N CYS A 226 6.87 8.99 -22.09
CA CYS A 226 7.81 9.03 -23.20
C CYS A 226 7.08 9.51 -24.45
N ASN A 227 7.50 10.64 -25.03
CA ASN A 227 6.86 11.23 -26.23
C ASN A 227 5.33 11.39 -26.13
N GLY A 228 4.81 11.68 -24.95
CA GLY A 228 3.38 11.85 -24.71
C GLY A 228 2.59 10.57 -24.44
N VAL A 229 3.25 9.41 -24.39
CA VAL A 229 2.63 8.12 -24.05
C VAL A 229 3.32 7.53 -22.81
N GLY A 230 2.55 6.97 -21.88
CA GLY A 230 3.07 6.23 -20.74
C GLY A 230 3.58 4.87 -21.17
N GLU A 231 4.85 4.57 -20.95
CA GLU A 231 5.50 3.33 -21.34
C GLU A 231 6.00 2.52 -20.14
N TYR A 232 6.08 1.21 -20.29
CA TYR A 232 6.64 0.28 -19.32
C TYR A 232 7.98 -0.25 -19.80
N HIS A 233 8.96 -0.33 -18.92
CA HIS A 233 10.28 -0.85 -19.24
C HIS A 233 10.78 -1.81 -18.17
N ARG A 234 11.63 -2.74 -18.57
CA ARG A 234 12.33 -3.66 -17.65
C ARG A 234 13.43 -2.92 -16.90
N MET A 235 13.57 -3.24 -15.62
CA MET A 235 14.67 -2.77 -14.80
C MET A 235 15.08 -3.83 -13.78
N THR A 236 16.23 -3.63 -13.15
CA THR A 236 16.68 -4.46 -12.04
C THR A 236 16.89 -3.57 -10.81
N MET A 237 16.30 -3.95 -9.69
CA MET A 237 16.52 -3.31 -8.39
C MET A 237 17.48 -4.16 -7.57
N LEU A 238 18.50 -3.51 -6.99
CA LEU A 238 19.35 -4.03 -5.92
C LEU A 238 19.07 -3.21 -4.67
N GLY A 239 18.69 -3.85 -3.59
CA GLY A 239 18.25 -3.15 -2.38
C GLY A 239 18.92 -3.67 -1.10
N ALA A 240 19.01 -2.79 -0.12
CA ALA A 240 19.33 -3.13 1.25
C ALA A 240 18.48 -2.27 2.21
N ASP A 241 18.09 -2.87 3.31
CA ASP A 241 17.34 -2.20 4.37
C ASP A 241 17.83 -2.61 5.75
N MET A 242 17.63 -1.73 6.74
CA MET A 242 17.93 -2.01 8.12
C MET A 242 16.97 -1.32 9.09
N SER A 243 16.78 -1.92 10.26
CA SER A 243 16.03 -1.37 11.39
C SER A 243 16.80 -1.62 12.69
N VAL A 244 17.04 -0.56 13.47
CA VAL A 244 17.83 -0.60 14.70
C VAL A 244 17.02 0.03 15.83
N PRO A 245 16.48 -0.77 16.78
CA PRO A 245 15.84 -0.25 17.98
C PRO A 245 16.91 0.25 18.98
N VAL A 246 16.76 1.50 19.45
CA VAL A 246 17.63 2.15 20.42
C VAL A 246 16.77 2.81 21.50
N GLY A 247 16.52 2.11 22.59
CA GLY A 247 15.66 2.58 23.67
C GLY A 247 14.24 2.88 23.20
N LYS A 248 13.83 4.16 23.21
CA LYS A 248 12.53 4.62 22.72
C LYS A 248 12.52 5.01 21.24
N PHE A 249 13.62 4.78 20.53
CA PHE A 249 13.77 5.12 19.13
C PHE A 249 13.95 3.86 18.28
N VAL A 250 13.49 3.93 17.02
CA VAL A 250 13.86 2.98 15.99
C VAL A 250 14.44 3.76 14.82
N VAL A 251 15.70 3.48 14.49
CA VAL A 251 16.36 4.06 13.31
C VAL A 251 16.14 3.10 12.13
N ARG A 252 15.71 3.63 10.98
CA ARG A 252 15.52 2.87 9.75
C ARG A 252 16.41 3.44 8.66
N GLY A 253 16.98 2.56 7.86
CA GLY A 253 17.74 2.91 6.67
C GLY A 253 17.32 2.02 5.51
N GLU A 254 17.22 2.58 4.32
CA GLU A 254 16.90 1.83 3.11
C GLU A 254 17.66 2.43 1.93
N VAL A 255 18.20 1.58 1.06
CA VAL A 255 18.84 2.00 -0.18
C VAL A 255 18.42 1.05 -1.30
N ALA A 256 18.13 1.62 -2.46
CA ALA A 256 17.81 0.86 -3.67
C ALA A 256 18.51 1.48 -4.88
N GLU A 257 19.25 0.67 -5.60
CA GLU A 257 19.80 1.01 -6.92
C GLU A 257 18.91 0.42 -8.01
N TYR A 258 18.34 1.27 -8.86
CA TYR A 258 17.57 0.84 -10.02
C TYR A 258 18.45 0.92 -11.27
N LEU A 259 18.78 -0.22 -11.82
CA LEU A 259 19.57 -0.35 -13.04
C LEU A 259 18.63 -0.32 -14.25
N ASP A 260 19.01 0.46 -15.27
CA ASP A 260 18.27 0.57 -16.53
C ASP A 260 16.83 1.11 -16.36
N GLU A 261 16.62 2.01 -15.37
CA GLU A 261 15.33 2.64 -15.10
C GLU A 261 14.95 3.58 -16.24
N LEU A 262 13.70 3.45 -16.75
CA LEU A 262 13.15 4.38 -17.73
C LEU A 262 12.86 5.72 -17.06
N GLN A 263 13.34 6.80 -17.67
CA GLN A 263 13.15 8.17 -17.21
C GLN A 263 12.19 8.92 -18.13
N THR A 264 11.52 9.95 -17.62
CA THR A 264 10.67 10.82 -18.43
C THR A 264 11.45 11.35 -19.63
N GLY A 265 10.85 11.22 -20.82
CA GLY A 265 11.50 11.57 -22.09
C GLY A 265 12.17 10.38 -22.78
N GLY A 266 12.09 9.13 -22.23
CA GLY A 266 12.49 7.90 -22.89
C GLY A 266 13.96 7.50 -22.74
N SER A 267 14.78 8.30 -22.04
CA SER A 267 16.16 7.87 -21.71
C SER A 267 16.16 6.82 -20.60
N ARG A 268 17.21 5.99 -20.56
CA ARG A 268 17.42 5.00 -19.51
C ARG A 268 18.66 5.34 -18.72
N ALA A 269 18.55 5.28 -17.39
CA ALA A 269 19.66 5.59 -16.50
C ALA A 269 19.58 4.77 -15.23
N ALA A 270 20.71 4.62 -14.56
CA ALA A 270 20.71 4.13 -13.19
C ALA A 270 20.19 5.24 -12.25
N SER A 271 19.49 4.84 -11.19
CA SER A 271 19.11 5.76 -10.12
C SER A 271 19.31 5.13 -8.76
N THR A 272 19.90 5.92 -7.87
CA THR A 272 20.11 5.56 -6.46
C THR A 272 19.03 6.24 -5.60
N ASN A 273 18.29 5.44 -4.85
CA ASN A 273 17.29 5.89 -3.90
C ASN A 273 17.76 5.54 -2.49
N ALA A 274 17.83 6.49 -1.59
CA ALA A 274 18.27 6.29 -0.21
C ALA A 274 17.26 6.92 0.76
N LEU A 275 17.01 6.27 1.89
CA LEU A 275 16.09 6.72 2.93
C LEU A 275 16.75 6.58 4.30
N LEU A 276 16.52 7.60 5.13
CA LEU A 276 16.76 7.55 6.56
C LEU A 276 15.45 7.89 7.30
N GLY A 277 15.11 7.09 8.29
CA GLY A 277 13.91 7.23 9.10
C GLY A 277 14.19 7.11 10.60
N LEU A 278 13.36 7.77 11.39
CA LEU A 278 13.39 7.72 12.84
C LEU A 278 11.96 7.64 13.38
N ASP A 279 11.69 6.60 14.17
CA ASP A 279 10.47 6.51 14.98
C ASP A 279 10.83 6.82 16.42
N TRP A 280 9.99 7.57 17.10
CA TRP A 280 10.11 7.90 18.51
C TRP A 280 8.82 7.56 19.26
N TYR A 281 8.93 6.63 20.18
CA TYR A 281 7.88 6.26 21.14
C TYR A 281 8.04 7.10 22.41
N ALA A 282 7.51 8.33 22.37
CA ALA A 282 7.80 9.36 23.38
C ALA A 282 7.18 9.04 24.76
N GLY A 283 6.28 8.06 24.84
CA GLY A 283 5.51 7.72 26.04
C GLY A 283 4.18 8.47 26.08
N ASN A 284 3.34 8.12 27.05
CA ASN A 284 1.98 8.65 27.15
C ASN A 284 1.21 8.56 25.82
N ASP A 285 1.35 7.42 25.12
CA ASP A 285 0.68 7.07 23.86
C ASP A 285 0.98 8.02 22.69
N TRP A 286 2.12 8.72 22.72
CA TRP A 286 2.64 9.47 21.61
C TRP A 286 3.58 8.62 20.77
N THR A 287 3.34 8.63 19.45
CA THR A 287 4.27 8.09 18.45
C THR A 287 4.56 9.15 17.40
N LEU A 288 5.84 9.37 17.13
CA LEU A 288 6.31 10.28 16.09
C LEU A 288 7.21 9.51 15.13
N SER A 289 7.01 9.67 13.83
CA SER A 289 7.86 9.09 12.80
C SER A 289 8.21 10.15 11.78
N ALA A 290 9.47 10.25 11.42
CA ALA A 290 9.96 11.14 10.38
C ALA A 290 10.91 10.38 9.46
N GLN A 291 10.78 10.59 8.14
CA GLN A 291 11.65 9.98 7.15
C GLN A 291 12.03 11.00 6.09
N TYR A 292 13.21 10.84 5.52
CA TYR A 292 13.67 11.55 4.34
C TYR A 292 14.19 10.56 3.32
N ALA A 293 13.65 10.62 2.11
CA ALA A 293 14.11 9.86 0.96
C ALA A 293 14.71 10.79 -0.09
N HIS A 294 15.84 10.38 -0.65
CA HIS A 294 16.54 11.09 -1.71
C HIS A 294 16.71 10.18 -2.91
N LYS A 295 16.33 10.66 -4.09
CA LYS A 295 16.57 9.98 -5.36
C LYS A 295 17.60 10.79 -6.17
N TYR A 296 18.66 10.10 -6.59
CA TYR A 296 19.67 10.60 -7.53
C TYR A 296 19.56 9.82 -8.83
N VAL A 297 19.52 10.51 -9.97
CA VAL A 297 19.45 9.89 -11.30
C VAL A 297 20.72 10.22 -12.08
N ALA A 298 21.45 9.19 -12.53
CA ALA A 298 22.69 9.31 -13.30
C ALA A 298 22.38 9.63 -14.78
N LEU A 299 21.94 10.88 -15.04
CA LEU A 299 21.78 11.45 -16.39
C LEU A 299 22.82 12.53 -16.62
N GLY A 300 22.99 13.01 -17.87
CA GLY A 300 23.94 14.08 -18.23
C GLY A 300 23.77 15.34 -17.40
N GLU A 301 22.53 15.73 -17.09
CA GLU A 301 22.20 16.65 -16.01
C GLU A 301 21.64 15.84 -14.84
N HIS A 302 22.36 15.81 -13.72
CA HIS A 302 21.96 15.07 -12.53
C HIS A 302 20.62 15.60 -12.00
N ARG A 303 19.66 14.70 -11.83
CA ARG A 303 18.35 15.02 -11.26
C ARG A 303 18.27 14.46 -9.84
N ASN A 304 18.11 15.37 -8.90
CA ASN A 304 17.93 15.04 -7.49
C ASN A 304 16.52 15.39 -7.07
N THR A 305 15.86 14.47 -6.39
CA THR A 305 14.56 14.71 -5.78
C THR A 305 14.55 14.24 -4.34
N GLY A 306 13.98 15.05 -3.45
CA GLY A 306 13.85 14.76 -2.02
C GLY A 306 12.40 14.75 -1.61
N LEU A 307 11.99 13.72 -0.87
CA LEU A 307 10.65 13.56 -0.31
C LEU A 307 10.78 13.20 1.17
N SER A 308 10.07 13.93 2.04
CA SER A 308 10.00 13.60 3.47
C SER A 308 8.59 13.13 3.83
N THR A 309 8.51 12.29 4.87
CA THR A 309 7.24 11.99 5.55
C THR A 309 7.33 12.36 7.02
N LEU A 310 6.21 12.77 7.59
CA LEU A 310 6.04 13.02 9.02
C LEU A 310 4.73 12.40 9.47
N ARG A 311 4.79 11.55 10.51
CA ARG A 311 3.61 11.01 11.17
C ARG A 311 3.66 11.38 12.65
N ILE A 312 2.55 11.85 13.18
CA ILE A 312 2.36 12.05 14.61
C ILE A 312 1.04 11.41 14.98
N SER A 313 1.03 10.54 15.98
CA SER A 313 -0.18 9.95 16.51
C SER A 313 -0.25 10.05 18.02
N LYS A 314 -1.48 10.13 18.53
CA LYS A 314 -1.80 10.22 19.95
C LYS A 314 -3.09 9.47 20.23
N ASP A 315 -3.02 8.51 21.15
CA ASP A 315 -4.20 7.84 21.65
C ASP A 315 -4.69 8.54 22.93
N LEU A 316 -6.00 8.75 23.01
CA LEU A 316 -6.72 9.48 24.04
C LEU A 316 -7.90 8.64 24.54
N LEU A 317 -8.50 9.05 25.68
CA LEU A 317 -9.71 8.43 26.24
C LEU A 317 -9.58 6.91 26.42
N HIS A 318 -8.44 6.44 26.95
CA HIS A 318 -8.13 5.01 27.09
C HIS A 318 -8.20 4.24 25.76
N ASN A 319 -7.57 4.79 24.72
CA ASN A 319 -7.52 4.27 23.35
C ASN A 319 -8.86 4.28 22.59
N THR A 320 -9.87 5.01 23.10
CA THR A 320 -11.17 5.16 22.41
C THR A 320 -11.10 6.21 21.31
N LEU A 321 -10.18 7.19 21.40
CA LEU A 321 -9.96 8.21 20.38
C LEU A 321 -8.50 8.23 19.96
N ALA A 322 -8.24 7.90 18.69
CA ALA A 322 -6.93 8.03 18.06
C ALA A 322 -6.87 9.29 17.18
N LEU A 323 -5.95 10.19 17.47
CA LEU A 323 -5.66 11.35 16.64
C LEU A 323 -4.38 11.08 15.84
N GLN A 324 -4.41 11.35 14.55
CA GLN A 324 -3.24 11.17 13.68
C GLN A 324 -3.10 12.29 12.68
N THR A 325 -1.86 12.71 12.42
CA THR A 325 -1.49 13.47 11.23
C THR A 325 -0.41 12.73 10.48
N PHE A 326 -0.53 12.72 9.15
CA PHE A 326 0.48 12.17 8.25
C PHE A 326 0.72 13.15 7.11
N ALA A 327 1.98 13.49 6.87
CA ALA A 327 2.36 14.42 5.80
C ALA A 327 3.38 13.82 4.84
N TYR A 328 3.22 14.12 3.54
CA TYR A 328 4.29 14.08 2.55
C TYR A 328 4.74 15.53 2.28
N ILE A 329 6.06 15.74 2.24
CA ILE A 329 6.69 17.04 2.00
C ILE A 329 7.63 16.87 0.82
N ASP A 330 7.30 17.46 -0.31
CA ASP A 330 8.19 17.55 -1.49
C ASP A 330 9.28 18.59 -1.20
N VAL A 331 10.42 18.10 -0.72
CA VAL A 331 11.55 18.96 -0.32
C VAL A 331 12.18 19.67 -1.52
N THR A 332 12.08 19.07 -2.70
CA THR A 332 12.64 19.62 -3.94
C THR A 332 11.82 20.80 -4.46
N ASN A 333 10.49 20.71 -4.42
CA ASN A 333 9.61 21.69 -5.06
C ASN A 333 8.76 22.50 -4.05
N GLY A 334 8.82 22.16 -2.75
CA GLY A 334 8.11 22.90 -1.69
C GLY A 334 6.63 22.57 -1.55
N GLY A 335 6.17 21.42 -2.05
CA GLY A 335 4.79 20.98 -1.92
C GLY A 335 4.53 20.13 -0.68
N VAL A 336 3.30 20.16 -0.17
CA VAL A 336 2.85 19.38 0.99
C VAL A 336 1.50 18.75 0.71
N PHE A 337 1.38 17.46 1.03
CA PHE A 337 0.11 16.79 1.32
C PHE A 337 0.08 16.46 2.82
N ASN A 338 -1.02 16.76 3.51
CA ASN A 338 -1.20 16.40 4.90
C ASN A 338 -2.59 15.81 5.13
N ARG A 339 -2.64 14.65 5.75
CA ARG A 339 -3.86 13.96 6.16
C ARG A 339 -4.00 14.01 7.67
N LEU A 340 -5.02 14.69 8.16
CA LEU A 340 -5.44 14.72 9.56
C LEU A 340 -6.59 13.74 9.74
N SER A 341 -6.61 13.00 10.85
CA SER A 341 -7.73 12.12 11.19
C SER A 341 -7.95 12.01 12.68
N ALA A 342 -9.22 11.82 13.04
CA ALA A 342 -9.69 11.48 14.37
C ALA A 342 -10.55 10.23 14.23
N ASP A 343 -10.08 9.11 14.78
CA ASP A 343 -10.80 7.84 14.81
C ASP A 343 -11.39 7.63 16.19
N TYR A 344 -12.71 7.56 16.27
CA TYR A 344 -13.45 7.32 17.50
C TYR A 344 -14.08 5.94 17.48
N ALA A 345 -13.62 5.06 18.39
CA ALA A 345 -14.19 3.74 18.61
C ALA A 345 -15.50 3.86 19.40
N LEU A 346 -16.64 3.72 18.71
CA LEU A 346 -17.96 3.63 19.35
C LEU A 346 -18.10 2.35 20.18
N ASN A 347 -17.48 1.28 19.72
CA ASN A 347 -17.20 0.03 20.41
C ASN A 347 -16.05 -0.69 19.66
N ASP A 348 -15.65 -1.88 20.10
CA ASP A 348 -14.53 -2.64 19.52
C ASP A 348 -14.70 -2.98 18.02
N GLN A 349 -15.92 -2.93 17.50
CA GLN A 349 -16.25 -3.29 16.12
C GLN A 349 -16.60 -2.07 15.26
N LEU A 350 -17.14 -0.99 15.85
CA LEU A 350 -17.67 0.16 15.12
C LEU A 350 -16.84 1.41 15.37
N HIS A 351 -16.25 1.94 14.32
CA HIS A 351 -15.43 3.14 14.30
C HIS A 351 -16.07 4.24 13.46
N ALA A 352 -16.06 5.46 13.97
CA ALA A 352 -16.41 6.68 13.25
C ALA A 352 -15.14 7.52 13.08
N ILE A 353 -14.76 7.80 11.84
CA ILE A 353 -13.52 8.50 11.52
C ILE A 353 -13.86 9.77 10.78
N LEU A 354 -13.33 10.88 11.23
CA LEU A 354 -13.40 12.19 10.56
C LEU A 354 -11.99 12.61 10.18
N GLY A 355 -11.83 13.19 9.01
CA GLY A 355 -10.51 13.66 8.61
C GLY A 355 -10.55 14.83 7.63
N TYR A 356 -9.38 15.41 7.44
CA TYR A 356 -9.14 16.51 6.52
C TYR A 356 -7.84 16.29 5.78
N ASP A 357 -7.91 16.31 4.45
CA ASP A 357 -6.76 16.21 3.56
C ASP A 357 -6.44 17.59 3.00
N LEU A 358 -5.22 18.06 3.27
CA LEU A 358 -4.69 19.35 2.81
C LEU A 358 -3.69 19.13 1.68
N PHE A 359 -3.88 19.83 0.57
CA PHE A 359 -2.89 19.96 -0.50
C PHE A 359 -2.43 21.40 -0.61
N HIS A 360 -1.12 21.62 -0.58
CA HIS A 360 -0.51 22.93 -0.77
C HIS A 360 0.76 22.78 -1.61
N ALA A 361 0.75 23.31 -2.83
CA ALA A 361 1.92 23.29 -3.71
C ALA A 361 1.76 24.30 -4.85
N ASP A 362 2.85 24.96 -5.22
CA ASP A 362 2.93 25.78 -6.42
C ASP A 362 3.60 25.04 -7.59
N SER A 363 4.42 24.03 -7.28
CA SER A 363 5.12 23.19 -8.26
C SER A 363 5.26 21.75 -7.72
N GLY A 364 5.84 20.86 -8.53
CA GLY A 364 6.12 19.48 -8.14
C GLY A 364 4.90 18.57 -8.16
N MET A 365 5.02 17.41 -7.49
CA MET A 365 4.05 16.32 -7.59
C MET A 365 2.66 16.65 -7.02
N PHE A 366 2.55 17.59 -6.08
CA PHE A 366 1.27 17.96 -5.47
C PHE A 366 0.59 19.16 -6.15
N ALA A 367 1.25 19.85 -7.10
CA ALA A 367 0.72 21.06 -7.72
C ALA A 367 -0.59 20.83 -8.50
N ILE A 368 -0.71 19.66 -9.16
CA ILE A 368 -1.93 19.29 -9.88
C ILE A 368 -3.12 19.10 -8.92
N TYR A 369 -2.86 18.77 -7.66
CA TYR A 369 -3.88 18.50 -6.62
C TYR A 369 -4.11 19.67 -5.66
N LYS A 370 -3.51 20.85 -5.91
CA LYS A 370 -3.56 22.01 -4.98
C LYS A 370 -4.98 22.49 -4.60
N LYS A 371 -5.99 22.15 -5.41
CA LYS A 371 -7.39 22.46 -5.15
C LYS A 371 -8.20 21.27 -4.62
N ASN A 372 -7.56 20.16 -4.34
CA ASN A 372 -8.20 18.91 -3.94
C ASN A 372 -8.22 18.69 -2.42
N SER A 373 -7.98 19.75 -1.63
CA SER A 373 -8.19 19.67 -0.19
C SER A 373 -9.63 19.28 0.12
N GLU A 374 -9.81 18.26 0.99
CA GLU A 374 -11.11 17.68 1.24
C GLU A 374 -11.38 17.40 2.72
N LEU A 375 -12.64 17.52 3.09
CA LEU A 375 -13.16 16.99 4.35
C LEU A 375 -13.79 15.63 4.09
N TRP A 376 -13.48 14.63 4.91
CA TRP A 376 -13.98 13.29 4.73
C TRP A 376 -14.48 12.64 6.02
N VAL A 377 -15.39 11.71 5.86
CA VAL A 377 -15.94 10.89 6.94
C VAL A 377 -15.97 9.42 6.52
N LYS A 378 -15.65 8.53 7.47
CA LYS A 378 -15.68 7.08 7.29
C LYS A 378 -16.38 6.44 8.47
N LEU A 379 -17.32 5.54 8.22
CA LEU A 379 -17.82 4.60 9.21
C LEU A 379 -17.33 3.21 8.84
N LYS A 380 -16.80 2.47 9.82
CA LYS A 380 -16.29 1.10 9.60
C LYS A 380 -16.82 0.19 10.71
N TYR A 381 -17.46 -0.90 10.30
CA TYR A 381 -17.87 -2.00 11.18
C TYR A 381 -17.08 -3.26 10.81
N SER A 382 -16.35 -3.82 11.77
CA SER A 382 -15.53 -5.04 11.60
C SER A 382 -16.19 -6.23 12.31
N PHE A 383 -16.11 -7.42 11.74
CA PHE A 383 -16.70 -8.67 12.28
C PHE A 383 -15.79 -9.88 12.06
#